data_69f60e6d14b9ebb2e86406513d15b983
#
_entry.id   69f60e6d14b9ebb2e86406513d15b983
#
_cell.length_a   1.000
_cell.length_b   1.000
_cell.length_c   1.000
_cell.angle_alpha   90.00
_cell.angle_beta   90.00
_cell.angle_gamma   90.00
#
_symmetry.space_group_name_H-M   'P 1'
#
loop_
_entity.id
_entity.type
_entity.pdbx_description
1 polymer ?
#
loop_
_entity_poly.entity_id
_entity_poly.type
_entity_poly.pdbx_seq_one_letter_code
_entity_poly.pdbx_strand_id
1 'polypeptide(L)'
;MEQYQYLRRFIDVEYQLPQPDINSYCKYLYDYFDFKDFFNQDERARYQFSDDKKRFLQIASEIIIAQHYSLRQIEKLFVHFRLVLCSCQDDHYIFPELTFILICIRTTNPVSYHKIINQQLSLNELAQLISDIFPYHIFNSASHHSRTASLWGLGELFYFYSKSASTPIQTINPVETDDTDKAKLTFKIENINNDHLAQAIMDCGKAYPPLSWNHIIKSINLLNPIVE
;
A
#
# COMPACT_ATOMS: atom_id res chain seq x y z
N MET A 1 4.98 -9.17 -36.29
CA MET A 1 3.61 -9.00 -36.84
C MET A 1 3.14 -10.21 -37.69
N GLU A 2 4.01 -11.00 -38.26
CA GLU A 2 3.65 -12.15 -39.12
C GLU A 2 3.10 -13.41 -38.41
N GLN A 3 3.50 -13.66 -37.16
CA GLN A 3 3.02 -14.85 -36.44
C GLN A 3 1.52 -14.77 -36.06
N TYR A 4 0.97 -13.57 -35.87
CA TYR A 4 -0.47 -13.39 -35.56
C TYR A 4 -1.35 -13.67 -36.81
N GLN A 5 -0.86 -13.38 -37.99
CA GLN A 5 -1.60 -13.64 -39.24
C GLN A 5 -1.66 -15.14 -39.58
N TYR A 6 -0.64 -15.91 -39.19
CA TYR A 6 -0.61 -17.36 -39.43
C TYR A 6 -1.64 -18.09 -38.57
N LEU A 7 -1.78 -17.72 -37.31
CA LEU A 7 -2.75 -18.34 -36.39
C LEU A 7 -4.21 -18.02 -36.77
N ARG A 8 -4.49 -16.85 -37.35
CA ARG A 8 -5.84 -16.47 -37.81
C ARG A 8 -6.40 -17.39 -38.89
N ARG A 9 -5.56 -18.13 -39.61
CA ARG A 9 -6.01 -19.10 -40.64
C ARG A 9 -6.61 -20.37 -40.02
N PHE A 10 -6.40 -20.61 -38.75
CA PHE A 10 -6.82 -21.83 -38.07
C PHE A 10 -7.80 -21.58 -36.90
N ILE A 11 -8.07 -20.32 -36.57
CA ILE A 11 -8.96 -19.96 -35.46
C ILE A 11 -10.16 -19.21 -36.05
N ASP A 12 -11.25 -19.92 -36.26
CA ASP A 12 -12.49 -19.36 -36.81
C ASP A 12 -13.32 -18.60 -35.74
N VAL A 13 -12.98 -18.75 -34.46
CA VAL A 13 -13.72 -18.14 -33.37
C VAL A 13 -12.75 -17.58 -32.31
N GLU A 14 -12.72 -16.26 -32.17
CA GLU A 14 -12.04 -15.58 -31.06
C GLU A 14 -13.03 -15.34 -29.91
N TYR A 15 -12.82 -15.97 -28.77
CA TYR A 15 -13.54 -15.66 -27.53
C TYR A 15 -12.75 -14.67 -26.70
N GLN A 16 -13.32 -13.52 -26.43
CA GLN A 16 -12.83 -12.67 -25.36
C GLN A 16 -13.38 -13.21 -24.03
N LEU A 17 -12.47 -13.69 -23.18
CA LEU A 17 -12.84 -14.01 -21.81
C LEU A 17 -13.27 -12.72 -21.10
N PRO A 18 -14.42 -12.71 -20.42
CA PRO A 18 -14.83 -11.56 -19.64
C PRO A 18 -13.76 -11.27 -18.58
N GLN A 19 -13.46 -10.00 -18.37
CA GLN A 19 -12.58 -9.63 -17.26
C GLN A 19 -13.26 -10.03 -15.94
N PRO A 20 -12.55 -10.71 -15.04
CA PRO A 20 -13.11 -11.08 -13.76
C PRO A 20 -13.40 -9.82 -12.93
N ASP A 21 -14.45 -9.88 -12.12
CA ASP A 21 -14.65 -8.88 -11.08
C ASP A 21 -13.47 -8.92 -10.10
N ILE A 22 -12.75 -7.81 -10.01
CA ILE A 22 -11.52 -7.71 -9.22
C ILE A 22 -11.79 -7.98 -7.74
N ASN A 23 -12.92 -7.52 -7.20
CA ASN A 23 -13.25 -7.77 -5.80
C ASN A 23 -13.44 -9.27 -5.51
N SER A 24 -14.13 -9.97 -6.42
CA SER A 24 -14.31 -11.42 -6.33
C SER A 24 -12.98 -12.16 -6.51
N TYR A 25 -12.12 -11.67 -7.42
CA TYR A 25 -10.80 -12.27 -7.63
C TYR A 25 -9.87 -12.07 -6.43
N CYS A 26 -9.85 -10.89 -5.81
CA CYS A 26 -9.11 -10.66 -4.58
C CYS A 26 -9.58 -11.57 -3.43
N LYS A 27 -10.89 -11.78 -3.29
CA LYS A 27 -11.44 -12.73 -2.30
C LYS A 27 -11.00 -14.17 -2.61
N TYR A 28 -11.06 -14.57 -3.88
CA TYR A 28 -10.59 -15.89 -4.30
C TYR A 28 -9.11 -16.09 -3.93
N LEU A 29 -8.22 -15.13 -4.24
CA LEU A 29 -6.82 -15.21 -3.90
C LEU A 29 -6.57 -15.19 -2.39
N TYR A 30 -7.36 -14.44 -1.63
CA TYR A 30 -7.34 -14.45 -0.18
C TYR A 30 -7.59 -15.85 0.38
N ASP A 31 -8.58 -16.54 -0.15
CA ASP A 31 -8.89 -17.91 0.26
C ASP A 31 -7.87 -18.92 -0.29
N TYR A 32 -7.43 -18.76 -1.54
CA TYR A 32 -6.46 -19.64 -2.19
C TYR A 32 -5.08 -19.67 -1.52
N PHE A 33 -4.61 -18.52 -1.02
CA PHE A 33 -3.34 -18.40 -0.30
C PHE A 33 -3.47 -18.59 1.22
N ASP A 34 -4.60 -19.07 1.72
CA ASP A 34 -4.87 -19.32 3.14
C ASP A 34 -4.57 -18.13 4.06
N PHE A 35 -4.88 -16.91 3.61
CA PHE A 35 -4.72 -15.71 4.44
C PHE A 35 -5.56 -15.75 5.72
N LYS A 36 -6.69 -16.49 5.69
CA LYS A 36 -7.55 -16.70 6.86
C LYS A 36 -6.80 -17.30 8.05
N ASP A 37 -5.77 -18.13 7.80
CA ASP A 37 -4.98 -18.78 8.85
C ASP A 37 -4.20 -17.76 9.68
N PHE A 38 -3.82 -16.64 9.07
CA PHE A 38 -3.17 -15.53 9.75
C PHE A 38 -4.18 -14.54 10.37
N PHE A 39 -5.16 -14.08 9.58
CA PHE A 39 -6.06 -13.01 10.03
C PHE A 39 -7.11 -13.46 11.06
N ASN A 40 -7.46 -14.74 11.11
CA ASN A 40 -8.49 -15.28 12.02
C ASN A 40 -7.91 -15.88 13.31
N GLN A 41 -6.63 -15.70 13.59
CA GLN A 41 -6.04 -16.22 14.83
C GLN A 41 -6.65 -15.53 16.06
N ASP A 42 -6.97 -16.31 17.09
CA ASP A 42 -7.56 -15.82 18.33
C ASP A 42 -6.69 -14.76 19.03
N GLU A 43 -5.38 -14.89 18.91
CA GLU A 43 -4.42 -13.94 19.46
C GLU A 43 -4.54 -12.56 18.80
N ARG A 44 -4.71 -12.50 17.48
CA ARG A 44 -4.93 -11.24 16.75
C ARG A 44 -6.21 -10.55 17.15
N ALA A 45 -7.28 -11.30 17.42
CA ALA A 45 -8.54 -10.77 17.93
C ALA A 45 -8.36 -10.11 19.32
N ARG A 46 -7.51 -10.66 20.19
CA ARG A 46 -7.19 -10.08 21.51
C ARG A 46 -6.47 -8.73 21.40
N TYR A 47 -5.66 -8.54 20.37
CA TYR A 47 -4.94 -7.27 20.10
C TYR A 47 -5.75 -6.27 19.25
N GLN A 48 -7.05 -6.50 19.04
CA GLN A 48 -7.97 -5.64 18.26
C GLN A 48 -7.59 -5.52 16.77
N PHE A 49 -6.94 -6.54 16.19
CA PHE A 49 -6.60 -6.60 14.77
C PHE A 49 -7.71 -7.20 13.90
N SER A 50 -8.95 -7.19 14.39
CA SER A 50 -10.11 -7.82 13.72
C SER A 50 -10.43 -7.23 12.35
N ASP A 51 -10.07 -5.97 12.10
CA ASP A 51 -10.35 -5.26 10.86
C ASP A 51 -9.27 -5.43 9.78
N ASP A 52 -8.13 -6.04 10.10
CA ASP A 52 -6.99 -6.16 9.19
C ASP A 52 -7.35 -6.88 7.88
N LYS A 53 -8.17 -7.93 7.95
CA LYS A 53 -8.69 -8.62 6.75
C LYS A 53 -9.45 -7.66 5.84
N LYS A 54 -10.37 -6.89 6.40
CA LYS A 54 -11.19 -5.93 5.65
C LYS A 54 -10.32 -4.86 5.03
N ARG A 55 -9.39 -4.31 5.81
CA ARG A 55 -8.44 -3.28 5.39
C ARG A 55 -7.55 -3.79 4.26
N PHE A 56 -6.99 -4.99 4.39
CA PHE A 56 -6.20 -5.62 3.33
C PHE A 56 -6.98 -5.80 2.02
N LEU A 57 -8.17 -6.39 2.07
CA LEU A 57 -8.97 -6.60 0.86
C LEU A 57 -9.39 -5.29 0.20
N GLN A 58 -9.68 -4.28 1.01
CA GLN A 58 -10.05 -2.96 0.50
C GLN A 58 -8.89 -2.28 -0.22
N ILE A 59 -7.70 -2.19 0.40
CA ILE A 59 -6.52 -1.57 -0.24
C ILE A 59 -6.10 -2.32 -1.49
N ALA A 60 -6.12 -3.66 -1.45
CA ALA A 60 -5.79 -4.48 -2.59
C ALA A 60 -6.71 -4.18 -3.78
N SER A 61 -8.03 -4.18 -3.55
CA SER A 61 -9.01 -3.90 -4.61
C SER A 61 -8.85 -2.48 -5.16
N GLU A 62 -8.72 -1.47 -4.30
CA GLU A 62 -8.55 -0.07 -4.70
C GLU A 62 -7.35 0.12 -5.63
N ILE A 63 -6.17 -0.39 -5.22
CA ILE A 63 -4.93 -0.24 -6.00
C ILE A 63 -4.99 -1.07 -7.30
N ILE A 64 -5.43 -2.32 -7.23
CA ILE A 64 -5.49 -3.22 -8.38
C ILE A 64 -6.38 -2.67 -9.48
N ILE A 65 -7.57 -2.17 -9.13
CA ILE A 65 -8.50 -1.56 -10.07
C ILE A 65 -7.89 -0.33 -10.72
N ALA A 66 -7.29 0.54 -9.92
CA ALA A 66 -6.77 1.80 -10.40
C ALA A 66 -5.49 1.65 -11.26
N GLN A 67 -4.67 0.65 -10.96
CA GLN A 67 -3.44 0.34 -11.71
C GLN A 67 -3.67 -0.57 -12.92
N HIS A 68 -4.88 -1.05 -13.12
CA HIS A 68 -5.22 -1.99 -14.20
C HIS A 68 -4.28 -3.21 -14.28
N TYR A 69 -3.89 -3.77 -13.11
CA TYR A 69 -3.00 -4.92 -13.08
C TYR A 69 -3.60 -6.15 -13.78
N SER A 70 -2.77 -6.87 -14.53
CA SER A 70 -3.12 -8.18 -15.06
C SER A 70 -3.27 -9.21 -13.94
N LEU A 71 -4.04 -10.29 -14.18
CA LEU A 71 -4.25 -11.34 -13.17
C LEU A 71 -2.94 -11.91 -12.63
N ARG A 72 -1.94 -12.10 -13.50
CA ARG A 72 -0.61 -12.57 -13.10
C ARG A 72 0.14 -11.59 -12.19
N GLN A 73 -0.04 -10.30 -12.39
CA GLN A 73 0.55 -9.28 -11.50
C GLN A 73 -0.16 -9.29 -10.15
N ILE A 74 -1.49 -9.42 -10.16
CA ILE A 74 -2.30 -9.53 -8.93
C ILE A 74 -1.85 -10.73 -8.09
N GLU A 75 -1.74 -11.92 -8.71
CA GLU A 75 -1.23 -13.12 -8.03
C GLU A 75 0.14 -12.88 -7.39
N LYS A 76 1.07 -12.25 -8.10
CA LYS A 76 2.40 -11.93 -7.55
C LYS A 76 2.32 -11.02 -6.33
N LEU A 77 1.45 -9.99 -6.34
CA LEU A 77 1.26 -9.11 -5.19
C LEU A 77 0.74 -9.89 -3.98
N PHE A 78 -0.23 -10.79 -4.18
CA PHE A 78 -0.77 -11.64 -3.12
C PHE A 78 0.27 -12.62 -2.59
N VAL A 79 1.06 -13.26 -3.45
CA VAL A 79 2.20 -14.11 -3.03
C VAL A 79 3.19 -13.32 -2.18
N HIS A 80 3.58 -12.11 -2.60
CA HIS A 80 4.48 -11.27 -1.82
C HIS A 80 3.89 -10.93 -0.45
N PHE A 81 2.61 -10.55 -0.41
CA PHE A 81 1.96 -10.25 0.86
C PHE A 81 1.88 -11.49 1.76
N ARG A 82 1.58 -12.68 1.21
CA ARG A 82 1.59 -13.95 1.95
C ARG A 82 2.96 -14.24 2.57
N LEU A 83 4.05 -14.01 1.82
CA LEU A 83 5.41 -14.20 2.34
C LEU A 83 5.71 -13.24 3.50
N VAL A 84 5.24 -12.00 3.44
CA VAL A 84 5.35 -11.05 4.57
C VAL A 84 4.61 -11.62 5.79
N LEU A 85 3.38 -12.09 5.62
CA LEU A 85 2.59 -12.67 6.72
C LEU A 85 3.30 -13.89 7.33
N CYS A 86 3.90 -14.77 6.52
CA CYS A 86 4.64 -15.92 7.02
C CYS A 86 5.87 -15.55 7.86
N SER A 87 6.38 -14.34 7.70
CA SER A 87 7.52 -13.83 8.47
C SER A 87 7.13 -13.05 9.73
N CYS A 88 5.84 -12.72 9.87
CA CYS A 88 5.32 -12.00 11.03
C CYS A 88 4.92 -12.98 12.14
N GLN A 89 5.14 -12.58 13.38
CA GLN A 89 4.58 -13.26 14.54
C GLN A 89 3.13 -12.81 14.73
N ASP A 90 2.33 -13.62 15.41
CA ASP A 90 0.88 -13.41 15.53
C ASP A 90 0.52 -12.14 16.31
N ASP A 91 1.41 -11.71 17.21
CA ASP A 91 1.28 -10.48 18.00
C ASP A 91 1.78 -9.21 17.29
N HIS A 92 2.37 -9.35 16.09
CA HIS A 92 2.86 -8.20 15.33
C HIS A 92 1.76 -7.50 14.55
N TYR A 93 1.75 -6.16 14.62
CA TYR A 93 0.92 -5.33 13.76
C TYR A 93 1.53 -5.23 12.35
N ILE A 94 0.75 -5.53 11.33
CA ILE A 94 1.24 -5.66 9.93
C ILE A 94 1.03 -4.43 9.06
N PHE A 95 0.26 -3.41 9.51
CA PHE A 95 -0.08 -2.24 8.70
C PHE A 95 -0.53 -2.64 7.28
N PRO A 96 -1.70 -3.28 7.11
CA PRO A 96 -2.06 -3.93 5.84
C PRO A 96 -1.98 -2.99 4.64
N GLU A 97 -2.41 -1.74 4.81
CA GLU A 97 -2.43 -0.72 3.76
C GLU A 97 -1.02 -0.29 3.37
N LEU A 98 -0.19 0.09 4.34
CA LEU A 98 1.19 0.49 4.12
C LEU A 98 2.00 -0.65 3.49
N THR A 99 1.86 -1.85 4.04
CA THR A 99 2.55 -3.05 3.54
C THR A 99 2.19 -3.32 2.08
N PHE A 100 0.90 -3.24 1.72
CA PHE A 100 0.47 -3.48 0.36
C PHE A 100 0.98 -2.40 -0.61
N ILE A 101 0.93 -1.12 -0.22
CA ILE A 101 1.51 -0.01 -1.00
C ILE A 101 3.00 -0.26 -1.27
N LEU A 102 3.77 -0.61 -0.25
CA LEU A 102 5.21 -0.88 -0.40
C LEU A 102 5.50 -2.10 -1.28
N ILE A 103 4.68 -3.16 -1.20
CA ILE A 103 4.78 -4.32 -2.10
C ILE A 103 4.48 -3.91 -3.55
N CYS A 104 3.46 -3.08 -3.78
CA CYS A 104 3.16 -2.55 -5.11
C CYS A 104 4.33 -1.73 -5.67
N ILE A 105 4.89 -0.80 -4.90
CA ILE A 105 6.05 0.00 -5.30
C ILE A 105 7.25 -0.91 -5.59
N ARG A 106 7.54 -1.88 -4.73
CA ARG A 106 8.62 -2.84 -4.94
C ARG A 106 8.47 -3.63 -6.25
N THR A 107 7.25 -4.03 -6.57
CA THR A 107 6.98 -4.86 -7.75
C THR A 107 7.05 -4.05 -9.05
N THR A 108 6.61 -2.78 -9.03
CA THR A 108 6.54 -1.91 -10.20
C THR A 108 7.80 -1.06 -10.38
N ASN A 109 8.41 -0.60 -9.30
CA ASN A 109 9.58 0.26 -9.31
C ASN A 109 10.55 -0.09 -8.16
N PRO A 110 11.36 -1.16 -8.32
CA PRO A 110 12.31 -1.61 -7.28
C PRO A 110 13.33 -0.54 -6.86
N VAL A 111 13.77 0.31 -7.80
CA VAL A 111 14.73 1.38 -7.51
C VAL A 111 14.13 2.40 -6.54
N SER A 112 12.90 2.82 -6.80
CA SER A 112 12.18 3.74 -5.92
C SER A 112 11.88 3.11 -4.56
N TYR A 113 11.52 1.83 -4.54
CA TYR A 113 11.37 1.09 -3.29
C TYR A 113 12.63 1.15 -2.42
N HIS A 114 13.84 0.88 -3.02
CA HIS A 114 15.10 0.97 -2.29
C HIS A 114 15.37 2.36 -1.74
N LYS A 115 15.05 3.42 -2.48
CA LYS A 115 15.18 4.80 -1.98
C LYS A 115 14.27 5.07 -0.78
N ILE A 116 13.03 4.55 -0.81
CA ILE A 116 12.07 4.71 0.27
C ILE A 116 12.55 3.99 1.53
N ILE A 117 12.90 2.70 1.43
CA ILE A 117 13.28 1.91 2.60
C ILE A 117 14.56 2.42 3.27
N ASN A 118 15.49 2.96 2.48
CA ASN A 118 16.74 3.55 2.96
C ASN A 118 16.60 5.04 3.34
N GLN A 119 15.39 5.59 3.31
CA GLN A 119 15.10 7.00 3.65
C GLN A 119 15.98 8.01 2.88
N GLN A 120 16.21 7.75 1.60
CA GLN A 120 17.03 8.58 0.73
C GLN A 120 16.27 9.72 0.05
N LEU A 121 14.96 9.84 0.32
CA LEU A 121 14.08 10.84 -0.27
C LEU A 121 13.68 11.87 0.77
N SER A 122 13.62 13.14 0.36
CA SER A 122 12.87 14.16 1.10
C SER A 122 11.37 13.88 1.01
N LEU A 123 10.56 14.49 1.87
CA LEU A 123 9.09 14.34 1.81
C LEU A 123 8.52 14.82 0.48
N ASN A 124 9.08 15.87 -0.13
CA ASN A 124 8.67 16.35 -1.45
C ASN A 124 9.00 15.34 -2.56
N GLU A 125 10.19 14.74 -2.53
CA GLU A 125 10.55 13.70 -3.50
C GLU A 125 9.73 12.43 -3.32
N LEU A 126 9.41 12.05 -2.07
CA LEU A 126 8.49 10.95 -1.79
C LEU A 126 7.07 11.27 -2.33
N ALA A 127 6.59 12.49 -2.11
CA ALA A 127 5.29 12.94 -2.62
C ALA A 127 5.23 12.89 -4.14
N GLN A 128 6.28 13.38 -4.83
CA GLN A 128 6.38 13.31 -6.28
C GLN A 128 6.38 11.86 -6.76
N LEU A 129 7.18 11.00 -6.13
CA LEU A 129 7.25 9.58 -6.46
C LEU A 129 5.90 8.87 -6.34
N ILE A 130 5.16 9.15 -5.28
CA ILE A 130 3.81 8.59 -5.09
C ILE A 130 2.86 9.07 -6.19
N SER A 131 2.92 10.35 -6.56
CA SER A 131 2.15 10.90 -7.68
C SER A 131 2.47 10.23 -9.01
N ASP A 132 3.74 9.90 -9.24
CA ASP A 132 4.22 9.25 -10.48
C ASP A 132 3.80 7.78 -10.57
N ILE A 133 3.71 7.09 -9.42
CA ILE A 133 3.41 5.65 -9.37
C ILE A 133 1.90 5.39 -9.35
N PHE A 134 1.14 6.18 -8.59
CA PHE A 134 -0.28 5.92 -8.37
C PHE A 134 -1.18 6.95 -9.05
N PRO A 135 -2.23 6.52 -9.77
CA PRO A 135 -3.21 7.44 -10.33
C PRO A 135 -3.94 8.21 -9.22
N TYR A 136 -4.12 9.51 -9.43
CA TYR A 136 -4.69 10.42 -8.42
C TYR A 136 -6.08 10.01 -7.89
N HIS A 137 -6.88 9.35 -8.70
CA HIS A 137 -8.25 8.98 -8.32
C HIS A 137 -8.32 7.93 -7.22
N ILE A 138 -7.24 7.16 -6.97
CA ILE A 138 -7.17 6.22 -5.85
C ILE A 138 -7.40 6.94 -4.51
N PHE A 139 -6.88 8.17 -4.39
CA PHE A 139 -6.86 8.91 -3.13
C PHE A 139 -8.00 9.91 -3.00
N ASN A 140 -8.75 10.16 -4.08
CA ASN A 140 -9.79 11.18 -4.16
C ASN A 140 -11.21 10.62 -4.20
N SER A 141 -11.46 9.42 -3.69
CA SER A 141 -12.81 8.87 -3.75
C SER A 141 -13.83 9.74 -3.00
N ALA A 142 -14.92 10.04 -3.70
CA ALA A 142 -15.83 11.14 -3.43
C ALA A 142 -16.80 10.96 -2.26
N SER A 143 -16.59 10.08 -1.32
CA SER A 143 -17.47 10.00 -0.15
C SER A 143 -16.90 10.81 1.01
N HIS A 144 -17.54 11.95 1.30
CA HIS A 144 -17.20 12.82 2.43
C HIS A 144 -17.14 12.14 3.81
N HIS A 145 -17.45 10.86 3.92
CA HIS A 145 -17.62 10.17 5.19
C HIS A 145 -16.82 8.88 5.37
N SER A 146 -16.14 8.37 4.34
CA SER A 146 -15.27 7.20 4.49
C SER A 146 -13.92 7.44 3.84
N ARG A 147 -12.87 7.43 4.64
CA ARG A 147 -11.51 7.42 4.13
C ARG A 147 -11.29 6.14 3.33
N THR A 148 -10.72 6.26 2.14
CA THR A 148 -10.28 5.08 1.40
C THR A 148 -9.13 4.41 2.15
N ALA A 149 -8.98 3.10 1.99
CA ALA A 149 -7.84 2.38 2.54
C ALA A 149 -6.53 2.90 1.94
N SER A 150 -6.56 3.31 0.67
CA SER A 150 -5.43 3.93 -0.03
C SER A 150 -4.96 5.22 0.63
N LEU A 151 -5.90 6.11 0.98
CA LEU A 151 -5.56 7.37 1.66
C LEU A 151 -5.01 7.13 3.06
N TRP A 152 -5.57 6.13 3.78
CA TRP A 152 -5.07 5.74 5.08
C TRP A 152 -3.65 5.18 4.99
N GLY A 153 -3.38 4.28 4.05
CA GLY A 153 -2.04 3.73 3.82
C GLY A 153 -1.00 4.78 3.41
N LEU A 154 -1.41 5.82 2.66
CA LEU A 154 -0.55 6.98 2.44
C LEU A 154 -0.27 7.76 3.72
N GLY A 155 -1.29 7.97 4.55
CA GLY A 155 -1.14 8.58 5.86
C GLY A 155 -0.12 7.83 6.71
N GLU A 156 -0.19 6.49 6.75
CA GLU A 156 0.79 5.63 7.42
C GLU A 156 2.19 5.79 6.83
N LEU A 157 2.32 5.76 5.49
CA LEU A 157 3.61 5.91 4.81
C LEU A 157 4.28 7.23 5.20
N PHE A 158 3.60 8.35 5.05
CA PHE A 158 4.17 9.66 5.36
C PHE A 158 4.42 9.85 6.86
N TYR A 159 3.52 9.36 7.72
CA TYR A 159 3.69 9.42 9.17
C TYR A 159 4.95 8.69 9.62
N PHE A 160 5.10 7.41 9.28
CA PHE A 160 6.24 6.62 9.73
C PHE A 160 7.54 7.05 9.05
N TYR A 161 7.49 7.41 7.78
CA TYR A 161 8.65 7.91 7.05
C TYR A 161 9.19 9.20 7.67
N SER A 162 8.33 10.17 7.98
CA SER A 162 8.73 11.44 8.57
C SER A 162 9.28 11.31 9.99
N LYS A 163 8.74 10.37 10.79
CA LYS A 163 9.18 10.14 12.17
C LYS A 163 10.57 9.51 12.26
N SER A 164 10.96 8.74 11.27
CA SER A 164 12.23 8.01 11.25
C SER A 164 13.35 8.73 10.51
N ALA A 165 13.06 9.81 9.79
CA ALA A 165 14.08 10.59 9.08
C ALA A 165 15.08 11.17 10.09
N SER A 166 16.25 10.55 10.16
CA SER A 166 17.30 10.80 11.16
C SER A 166 18.14 12.07 10.89
N THR A 167 17.59 13.09 10.25
CA THR A 167 18.27 14.38 10.19
C THR A 167 17.96 15.16 11.48
N PRO A 168 18.94 15.35 12.38
CA PRO A 168 18.72 16.00 13.68
C PRO A 168 18.27 17.45 13.59
N ILE A 169 18.14 18.02 12.40
CA ILE A 169 17.90 19.45 12.19
C ILE A 169 16.45 19.74 11.73
N GLN A 170 15.69 18.73 11.41
CA GLN A 170 14.30 18.94 11.06
C GLN A 170 13.43 17.87 11.71
N THR A 171 12.94 18.15 12.90
CA THR A 171 11.64 17.65 13.31
C THR A 171 10.64 18.29 12.35
N ILE A 172 10.68 17.83 11.09
CA ILE A 172 9.67 18.23 10.13
C ILE A 172 8.42 17.53 10.62
N ASN A 173 7.62 18.26 11.37
CA ASN A 173 6.23 17.90 11.50
C ASN A 173 5.68 17.98 10.07
N PRO A 174 5.42 16.87 9.36
CA PRO A 174 4.87 16.92 8.01
C PRO A 174 3.49 17.58 8.03
N VAL A 175 2.96 17.78 9.23
CA VAL A 175 1.68 18.39 9.50
C VAL A 175 1.88 19.50 10.51
N GLU A 176 1.69 20.74 10.09
CA GLU A 176 1.59 21.89 10.98
C GLU A 176 0.12 22.12 11.33
N THR A 177 -0.17 22.39 12.61
CA THR A 177 -1.46 22.93 13.02
C THR A 177 -1.40 24.45 12.93
N ASP A 178 -2.32 25.05 12.17
CA ASP A 178 -2.52 26.49 12.15
C ASP A 178 -3.40 26.94 13.33
N ASP A 179 -3.58 28.25 13.51
CA ASP A 179 -4.41 28.84 14.58
C ASP A 179 -5.90 28.37 14.54
N THR A 180 -6.29 27.61 13.53
CA THR A 180 -7.66 27.07 13.36
C THR A 180 -7.76 25.57 13.64
N ASP A 181 -6.73 24.94 14.25
CA ASP A 181 -6.63 23.49 14.50
C ASP A 181 -6.73 22.61 13.24
N LYS A 182 -6.53 23.19 12.06
CA LYS A 182 -6.47 22.42 10.80
C LYS A 182 -5.05 21.94 10.56
N ALA A 183 -4.95 20.65 10.25
CA ALA A 183 -3.70 20.08 9.83
C ALA A 183 -3.24 20.68 8.49
N LYS A 184 -1.98 21.09 8.40
CA LYS A 184 -1.37 21.64 7.19
C LYS A 184 -0.14 20.84 6.84
N LEU A 185 -0.04 20.41 5.58
CA LEU A 185 1.15 19.73 5.07
C LEU A 185 2.23 20.72 4.70
N THR A 186 3.49 20.37 5.01
CA THR A 186 4.68 21.08 4.56
C THR A 186 5.11 20.68 3.12
N PHE A 187 4.46 19.67 2.56
CA PHE A 187 4.64 19.19 1.19
C PHE A 187 3.27 19.06 0.50
N LYS A 188 3.27 18.92 -0.81
CA LYS A 188 2.03 18.70 -1.59
C LYS A 188 2.20 17.49 -2.49
N ILE A 189 1.15 16.68 -2.57
CA ILE A 189 1.00 15.68 -3.62
C ILE A 189 0.07 16.28 -4.67
N GLU A 190 0.52 16.29 -5.91
CA GLU A 190 -0.31 16.77 -7.01
C GLU A 190 -1.56 15.89 -7.17
N ASN A 191 -2.67 16.53 -7.50
CA ASN A 191 -3.95 15.87 -7.78
C ASN A 191 -4.57 15.09 -6.60
N ILE A 192 -4.15 15.32 -5.36
CA ILE A 192 -4.76 14.75 -4.16
C ILE A 192 -5.38 15.86 -3.30
N ASN A 193 -6.44 15.51 -2.55
CA ASN A 193 -6.92 16.39 -1.49
C ASN A 193 -5.93 16.35 -0.31
N ASN A 194 -5.05 17.35 -0.26
CA ASN A 194 -4.00 17.44 0.75
C ASN A 194 -4.56 17.64 2.17
N ASP A 195 -5.74 18.22 2.34
CA ASP A 195 -6.38 18.35 3.67
C ASP A 195 -6.80 16.98 4.20
N HIS A 196 -7.32 16.11 3.34
CA HIS A 196 -7.65 14.73 3.72
C HIS A 196 -6.40 13.91 4.04
N LEU A 197 -5.30 14.10 3.30
CA LEU A 197 -4.03 13.44 3.60
C LEU A 197 -3.45 13.95 4.93
N ALA A 198 -3.44 15.25 5.17
CA ALA A 198 -3.01 15.84 6.42
C ALA A 198 -3.77 15.24 7.60
N GLN A 199 -5.09 15.14 7.47
CA GLN A 199 -5.93 14.52 8.49
C GLN A 199 -5.61 13.02 8.68
N ALA A 200 -5.36 12.27 7.60
CA ALA A 200 -4.96 10.86 7.69
C ALA A 200 -3.64 10.69 8.44
N ILE A 201 -2.64 11.53 8.16
CA ILE A 201 -1.34 11.52 8.84
C ILE A 201 -1.52 11.81 10.34
N MET A 202 -2.33 12.82 10.69
CA MET A 202 -2.60 13.15 12.11
C MET A 202 -3.28 12.01 12.84
N ASP A 203 -4.25 11.36 12.19
CA ASP A 203 -4.99 10.26 12.81
C ASP A 203 -4.13 9.01 12.96
N CYS A 204 -3.20 8.74 12.03
CA CYS A 204 -2.17 7.72 12.23
C CYS A 204 -1.33 8.01 13.47
N GLY A 205 -0.96 9.28 13.69
CA GLY A 205 -0.21 9.69 14.89
C GLY A 205 -0.95 9.50 16.20
N LYS A 206 -2.29 9.49 16.17
CA LYS A 206 -3.13 9.20 17.34
C LYS A 206 -3.40 7.71 17.52
N ALA A 207 -3.51 6.98 16.39
CA ALA A 207 -3.89 5.57 16.39
C ALA A 207 -2.72 4.64 16.72
N TYR A 208 -1.49 5.02 16.37
CA TYR A 208 -0.34 4.13 16.48
C TYR A 208 0.70 4.62 17.49
N PRO A 209 1.32 3.69 18.23
CA PRO A 209 2.50 4.03 19.05
C PRO A 209 3.66 4.46 18.11
N PRO A 210 4.66 5.18 18.65
CA PRO A 210 5.82 5.59 17.86
C PRO A 210 6.71 4.38 17.52
N LEU A 211 6.38 3.71 16.42
CA LEU A 211 7.18 2.62 15.86
C LEU A 211 8.27 3.17 14.94
N SER A 212 9.44 2.52 14.93
CA SER A 212 10.50 2.91 14.02
C SER A 212 10.22 2.41 12.60
N TRP A 213 10.65 3.18 11.61
CA TRP A 213 10.59 2.79 10.19
C TRP A 213 11.25 1.44 9.94
N ASN A 214 12.42 1.20 10.56
CA ASN A 214 13.14 -0.06 10.44
C ASN A 214 12.32 -1.26 10.94
N HIS A 215 11.50 -1.09 11.97
CA HIS A 215 10.61 -2.16 12.44
C HIS A 215 9.58 -2.54 11.38
N ILE A 216 8.98 -1.55 10.73
CA ILE A 216 7.97 -1.77 9.67
C ILE A 216 8.62 -2.41 8.45
N ILE A 217 9.77 -1.89 8.01
CA ILE A 217 10.44 -2.37 6.81
C ILE A 217 11.03 -3.75 6.98
N LYS A 218 11.44 -4.13 8.19
CA LYS A 218 12.05 -5.43 8.45
C LYS A 218 11.15 -6.60 8.02
N SER A 219 9.86 -6.52 8.25
CA SER A 219 8.89 -7.55 7.85
C SER A 219 8.76 -7.66 6.32
N ILE A 220 8.89 -6.55 5.60
CA ILE A 220 8.77 -6.50 4.15
C ILE A 220 10.07 -6.88 3.45
N ASN A 221 11.22 -6.56 4.06
CA ASN A 221 12.56 -6.81 3.50
C ASN A 221 13.05 -8.25 3.64
N LEU A 222 12.40 -9.09 4.43
CA LEU A 222 12.74 -10.52 4.51
C LEU A 222 12.69 -11.24 3.15
N LEU A 223 12.14 -10.61 2.14
CA LEU A 223 12.12 -11.08 0.75
C LEU A 223 13.35 -10.67 -0.08
N ASN A 224 14.26 -9.88 0.46
CA ASN A 224 15.54 -9.63 -0.17
C ASN A 224 16.56 -10.62 0.39
N PRO A 225 17.13 -11.55 -0.42
CA PRO A 225 18.36 -12.18 -0.02
C PRO A 225 19.37 -11.07 0.24
N ILE A 226 19.97 -11.07 1.41
CA ILE A 226 21.11 -10.22 1.73
C ILE A 226 22.15 -10.56 0.68
N VAL A 227 22.31 -9.72 -0.33
CA VAL A 227 23.47 -9.75 -1.22
C VAL A 227 24.54 -9.03 -0.41
N GLU A 228 25.33 -9.85 0.32
CA GLU A 228 26.59 -9.42 0.92
C GLU A 228 27.59 -9.03 -0.16
#